data_41f47bbbcd603ca4e050e7c06ffafa95
#
_entry.id   41f47bbbcd603ca4e050e7c06ffafa95
#
_cell.length_a   1.000
_cell.length_b   1.000
_cell.length_c   1.000
_cell.angle_alpha   90.00
_cell.angle_beta   90.00
_cell.angle_gamma   90.00
#
_symmetry.space_group_name_H-M   'P 1'
#
loop_
_entity.id
_entity.type
_entity.pdbx_description
1 polymer ?
#
loop_
_entity_poly.entity_id
_entity_poly.type
_entity_poly.pdbx_seq_one_letter_code
_entity_poly.pdbx_strand_id
1 'polypeptide(L)'
;MVQTVAVALDGFGDLPDEEREMLFDTFRVWQDSDASMRAAAEVLICHPNTVRHRLRRIEKHTGRSLSRPKDVAELCLAFEVHRRLM
;
A
#
# COMPACT_ATOMS: atom_id res chain seq x y z
N MET A 1 -9.55 -9.61 13.35
CA MET A 1 -8.67 -8.48 13.05
C MET A 1 -7.23 -8.89 12.83
N VAL A 2 -6.63 -9.65 13.75
CA VAL A 2 -5.24 -10.09 13.62
C VAL A 2 -5.05 -10.96 12.37
N GLN A 3 -6.00 -11.85 12.08
CA GLN A 3 -5.93 -12.68 10.87
C GLN A 3 -6.00 -11.84 9.59
N THR A 4 -6.82 -10.79 9.58
CA THR A 4 -6.92 -9.90 8.42
C THR A 4 -5.58 -9.23 8.14
N VAL A 5 -4.92 -8.75 9.18
CA VAL A 5 -3.60 -8.12 9.05
C VAL A 5 -2.58 -9.13 8.51
N ALA A 6 -2.53 -10.33 9.10
CA ALA A 6 -1.59 -11.37 8.68
C ALA A 6 -1.81 -11.78 7.22
N VAL A 7 -3.06 -11.97 6.81
CA VAL A 7 -3.39 -12.35 5.44
C VAL A 7 -3.02 -11.22 4.46
N ALA A 8 -3.34 -9.98 4.80
CA ALA A 8 -3.04 -8.85 3.93
C ALA A 8 -1.54 -8.64 3.73
N LEU A 9 -0.73 -8.92 4.76
CA LEU A 9 0.72 -8.71 4.70
C LEU A 9 1.51 -9.94 4.24
N ASP A 10 0.87 -11.10 4.17
CA ASP A 10 1.54 -12.35 3.86
C ASP A 10 2.24 -12.32 2.50
N GLY A 11 1.61 -11.69 1.50
CA GLY A 11 2.16 -11.59 0.16
C GLY A 11 3.42 -10.72 0.04
N PHE A 12 3.78 -10.00 1.09
CA PHE A 12 4.99 -9.18 1.10
C PHE A 12 6.21 -9.88 1.69
N GLY A 13 6.04 -11.11 2.18
CA GLY A 13 7.12 -11.84 2.86
C GLY A 13 8.33 -12.10 1.97
N ASP A 14 8.12 -12.24 0.66
CA ASP A 14 9.17 -12.56 -0.31
C ASP A 14 9.86 -11.32 -0.88
N LEU A 15 9.37 -10.12 -0.56
CA LEU A 15 9.94 -8.90 -1.09
C LEU A 15 11.10 -8.41 -0.25
N PRO A 16 12.15 -7.83 -0.89
CA PRO A 16 13.20 -7.15 -0.15
C PRO A 16 12.62 -6.02 0.72
N ASP A 17 13.24 -5.76 1.86
CA ASP A 17 12.75 -4.76 2.81
C ASP A 17 12.60 -3.38 2.15
N GLU A 18 13.56 -2.97 1.32
CA GLU A 18 13.51 -1.67 0.65
C GLU A 18 12.30 -1.55 -0.27
N GLU A 19 12.00 -2.62 -0.99
CA GLU A 19 10.87 -2.62 -1.91
C GLU A 19 9.56 -2.60 -1.15
N ARG A 20 9.46 -3.37 -0.09
CA ARG A 20 8.28 -3.39 0.77
C ARG A 20 8.01 -2.02 1.38
N GLU A 21 9.06 -1.37 1.90
CA GLU A 21 8.95 -0.03 2.46
C GLU A 21 8.49 0.98 1.40
N MET A 22 9.04 0.89 0.20
CA MET A 22 8.65 1.75 -0.91
C MET A 22 7.17 1.61 -1.23
N LEU A 23 6.65 0.38 -1.26
CA LEU A 23 5.24 0.13 -1.54
C LEU A 23 4.35 0.66 -0.41
N PHE A 24 4.75 0.47 0.83
CA PHE A 24 4.01 0.98 1.98
C PHE A 24 3.96 2.50 1.99
N ASP A 25 5.10 3.15 1.70
CA ASP A 25 5.16 4.61 1.61
C ASP A 25 4.28 5.13 0.48
N THR A 26 4.29 4.47 -0.65
CA THR A 26 3.46 4.85 -1.79
C THR A 26 1.98 4.78 -1.42
N PHE A 27 1.57 3.71 -0.78
CA PHE A 27 0.18 3.55 -0.34
C PHE A 27 -0.21 4.64 0.66
N ARG A 28 0.65 4.92 1.63
CA ARG A 28 0.38 5.92 2.65
C ARG A 28 0.22 7.31 2.04
N VAL A 29 1.13 7.69 1.16
CA VAL A 29 1.07 9.00 0.50
C VAL A 29 -0.18 9.10 -0.39
N TRP A 30 -0.51 8.04 -1.12
CA TRP A 30 -1.71 8.01 -1.94
C TRP A 30 -2.97 8.18 -1.08
N GLN A 31 -3.02 7.51 0.05
CA GLN A 31 -4.13 7.61 1.00
C GLN A 31 -4.25 9.03 1.54
N ASP A 32 -3.13 9.63 1.93
CA ASP A 32 -3.10 10.99 2.47
C ASP A 32 -3.38 12.05 1.40
N SER A 33 -3.31 11.67 0.13
CA SER A 33 -3.58 12.55 -1.01
C SER A 33 -4.98 12.34 -1.57
N ASP A 34 -5.92 11.86 -0.74
CA ASP A 34 -7.31 11.61 -1.13
C ASP A 34 -7.44 10.68 -2.32
N ALA A 35 -6.58 9.67 -2.39
CA ALA A 35 -6.54 8.67 -3.45
C ALA A 35 -6.25 9.26 -4.84
N SER A 36 -5.55 10.39 -4.89
CA SER A 36 -5.13 11.03 -6.13
C SER A 36 -3.73 10.56 -6.52
N MET A 37 -3.61 9.89 -7.65
CA MET A 37 -2.31 9.45 -8.15
C MET A 37 -1.41 10.63 -8.50
N ARG A 38 -2.00 11.69 -9.04
CA ARG A 38 -1.25 12.91 -9.42
C ARG A 38 -0.67 13.58 -8.16
N ALA A 39 -1.50 13.78 -7.14
CA ALA A 39 -1.06 14.42 -5.90
C ALA A 39 -0.01 13.57 -5.20
N ALA A 40 -0.20 12.27 -5.15
CA ALA A 40 0.78 11.35 -4.56
C ALA A 40 2.12 11.41 -5.32
N ALA A 41 2.05 11.45 -6.65
CA ALA A 41 3.25 11.52 -7.49
C ALA A 41 4.05 12.80 -7.21
N GLU A 42 3.37 13.91 -6.98
CA GLU A 42 4.05 15.17 -6.63
C GLU A 42 4.80 15.04 -5.31
N VAL A 43 4.17 14.44 -4.30
CA VAL A 43 4.81 14.24 -2.99
C VAL A 43 5.99 13.28 -3.10
N LEU A 44 5.82 12.20 -3.87
CA LEU A 44 6.86 11.17 -4.03
C LEU A 44 7.93 11.54 -5.07
N ILE A 45 7.74 12.66 -5.76
CA ILE A 45 8.65 13.15 -6.81
C ILE A 45 8.87 12.07 -7.87
N CYS A 46 7.75 11.59 -8.43
CA CYS A 46 7.77 10.59 -9.50
C CYS A 46 6.59 10.81 -10.45
N HIS A 47 6.56 10.04 -11.52
CA HIS A 47 5.47 10.13 -12.49
C HIS A 47 4.20 9.45 -11.94
N PRO A 48 2.98 9.95 -12.26
CA PRO A 48 1.74 9.29 -11.82
C PRO A 48 1.64 7.82 -12.24
N ASN A 49 2.20 7.44 -13.38
CA ASN A 49 2.23 6.04 -13.80
C ASN A 49 3.04 5.17 -12.86
N THR A 50 4.10 5.73 -12.25
CA THR A 50 4.90 5.01 -11.26
C THR A 50 4.05 4.71 -10.03
N VAL A 51 3.26 5.69 -9.57
CA VAL A 51 2.34 5.49 -8.45
C VAL A 51 1.34 4.38 -8.79
N ARG A 52 0.73 4.46 -9.98
CA ARG A 52 -0.24 3.46 -10.42
C ARG A 52 0.37 2.06 -10.44
N HIS A 53 1.59 1.95 -10.97
CA HIS A 53 2.29 0.67 -11.06
C HIS A 53 2.56 0.07 -9.68
N ARG A 54 3.01 0.91 -8.75
CA ARG A 54 3.27 0.47 -7.38
C ARG A 54 1.99 0.04 -6.67
N LEU A 55 0.89 0.79 -6.87
CA LEU A 55 -0.39 0.42 -6.28
C LEU A 55 -0.91 -0.90 -6.83
N ARG A 56 -0.73 -1.16 -8.13
CA ARG A 56 -1.10 -2.44 -8.73
C ARG A 56 -0.28 -3.59 -8.16
N ARG A 57 0.98 -3.34 -7.85
CA ARG A 57 1.81 -4.37 -7.19
C ARG A 57 1.28 -4.69 -5.81
N ILE A 58 0.83 -3.68 -5.08
CA ILE A 58 0.19 -3.91 -3.77
C ILE A 58 -1.04 -4.79 -3.94
N GLU A 59 -1.90 -4.48 -4.91
CA GLU A 59 -3.09 -5.30 -5.20
C GLU A 59 -2.70 -6.74 -5.51
N LYS A 60 -1.68 -6.92 -6.33
CA LYS A 60 -1.22 -8.25 -6.73
C LYS A 60 -0.72 -9.06 -5.54
N HIS A 61 0.07 -8.43 -4.66
CA HIS A 61 0.66 -9.13 -3.52
C HIS A 61 -0.33 -9.39 -2.39
N THR A 62 -1.36 -8.55 -2.24
CA THR A 62 -2.32 -8.68 -1.13
C THR A 62 -3.62 -9.36 -1.53
N GLY A 63 -3.92 -9.44 -2.83
CA GLY A 63 -5.21 -9.93 -3.29
C GLY A 63 -6.35 -8.98 -2.98
N ARG A 64 -6.04 -7.74 -2.59
CA ARG A 64 -7.03 -6.71 -2.29
C ARG A 64 -7.16 -5.75 -3.47
N SER A 65 -8.33 -5.09 -3.60
CA SER A 65 -8.57 -4.13 -4.64
C SER A 65 -8.66 -2.72 -4.08
N LEU A 66 -7.87 -1.80 -4.63
CA LEU A 66 -7.88 -0.41 -4.18
C LEU A 66 -9.11 0.36 -4.67
N SER A 67 -9.95 -0.27 -5.51
CA SER A 67 -11.22 0.29 -5.90
C SER A 67 -12.36 -0.11 -4.97
N ARG A 68 -12.09 -0.97 -3.99
CA ARG A 68 -13.08 -1.37 -2.97
C ARG A 68 -12.77 -0.69 -1.65
N PRO A 69 -13.68 0.15 -1.13
CA PRO A 69 -13.42 0.84 0.15
C PRO A 69 -13.11 -0.12 1.30
N LYS A 70 -13.76 -1.27 1.33
CA LYS A 70 -13.51 -2.27 2.38
C LYS A 70 -12.08 -2.79 2.33
N ASP A 71 -11.59 -3.09 1.12
CA ASP A 71 -10.23 -3.59 0.93
C ASP A 71 -9.21 -2.51 1.29
N VAL A 72 -9.48 -1.26 0.92
CA VAL A 72 -8.61 -0.13 1.26
C VAL A 72 -8.53 0.01 2.78
N ALA A 73 -9.66 -0.09 3.48
CA ALA A 73 -9.69 0.01 4.94
C ALA A 73 -8.86 -1.12 5.59
N GLU A 74 -8.95 -2.34 5.07
CA GLU A 74 -8.17 -3.47 5.58
C GLU A 74 -6.68 -3.23 5.38
N LEU A 75 -6.28 -2.72 4.21
CA LEU A 75 -4.88 -2.42 3.93
C LEU A 75 -4.36 -1.29 4.81
N CYS A 76 -5.17 -0.24 5.02
CA CYS A 76 -4.80 0.85 5.92
C CYS A 76 -4.50 0.32 7.32
N LEU A 77 -5.37 -0.54 7.83
CA LEU A 77 -5.18 -1.14 9.15
C LEU A 77 -3.94 -2.01 9.19
N ALA A 78 -3.75 -2.85 8.17
CA ALA A 78 -2.62 -3.78 8.11
C ALA A 78 -1.28 -3.01 8.07
N PHE A 79 -1.19 -1.98 7.24
CA PHE A 79 0.04 -1.21 7.10
C PHE A 79 0.32 -0.38 8.36
N GLU A 80 -0.72 0.15 9.00
CA GLU A 80 -0.57 0.90 10.24
C GLU A 80 -0.05 0.01 11.38
N VAL A 81 -0.60 -1.21 11.49
CA VAL A 81 -0.14 -2.17 12.49
C VAL A 81 1.32 -2.55 12.23
N HIS A 82 1.66 -2.84 10.97
CA HIS A 82 3.02 -3.18 10.59
C HIS A 82 4.00 -2.06 10.96
N ARG A 83 3.64 -0.83 10.64
CA ARG A 83 4.49 0.33 10.94
C ARG A 83 4.76 0.48 12.43
N ARG A 84 3.74 0.25 13.25
CA ARG A 84 3.86 0.41 14.71
C ARG A 84 4.64 -0.71 15.37
N LEU A 85 4.61 -1.90 14.79
CA LEU A 85 5.33 -3.05 15.32
C LEU A 85 6.80 -3.09 14.88
N MET A 86 7.11 -2.36 13.84
CA MET A 86 8.50 -2.25 13.34
C MET A 86 9.13 -0.97 13.88
#